data_7725f15c7941df7866e58857c5763746
#
_entry.id   7725f15c7941df7866e58857c5763746
#
_cell.length_a   1.000
_cell.length_b   1.000
_cell.length_c   1.000
_cell.angle_alpha   90.00
_cell.angle_beta   90.00
_cell.angle_gamma   90.00
#
_symmetry.space_group_name_H-M   'P 1'
#
loop_
_entity.id
_entity.type
_entity.pdbx_description
1 polymer ?
#
loop_
_entity_poly.entity_id
_entity_poly.type
_entity_poly.pdbx_seq_one_letter_code
_entity_poly.pdbx_strand_id
1 'polypeptide(L)'
;KRANRIEWEHVVPAHAFGQSFPEWRVGHTRCITKKGKKYKGRRCAEKVNQQYKRMQADMYNLYPAIGEVNGRRSNYSMAIIEGEKREFGRCDVEIKNKKIEPRESIRGEIARTYMYMDSVYPDRGIISKKNRKLLDAWNQSDPVDEWECVRAKRIERIQGNRNEVVMRDC
;
A
#
# COMPACT_ATOMS: atom_id res chain seq x y z
N LYS A 1 13.20 -7.70 17.84
CA LYS A 1 11.82 -8.11 18.21
C LYS A 1 10.86 -8.02 17.04
N ARG A 2 10.89 -6.91 16.27
CA ARG A 2 9.99 -6.71 15.12
C ARG A 2 10.45 -7.49 13.89
N ALA A 3 11.75 -7.73 13.75
CA ALA A 3 12.36 -8.55 12.69
C ALA A 3 11.87 -10.03 12.69
N ASN A 4 11.45 -10.54 13.84
CA ASN A 4 11.07 -11.93 14.01
C ASN A 4 9.56 -12.18 13.89
N ARG A 5 8.82 -11.27 13.28
CA ARG A 5 7.37 -11.44 13.05
C ARG A 5 6.98 -10.96 11.67
N ILE A 6 5.91 -11.54 11.14
CA ILE A 6 5.24 -11.07 9.92
C ILE A 6 4.17 -10.07 10.31
N GLU A 7 4.06 -9.01 9.55
CA GLU A 7 3.02 -7.98 9.66
C GLU A 7 2.33 -7.81 8.30
N TRP A 8 1.07 -7.38 8.31
CA TRP A 8 0.39 -6.96 7.10
C TRP A 8 0.86 -5.57 6.68
N GLU A 9 1.48 -5.53 5.51
CA GLU A 9 1.93 -4.30 4.88
C GLU A 9 0.89 -3.77 3.92
N HIS A 10 0.60 -2.48 4.00
CA HIS A 10 -0.13 -1.77 2.97
C HIS A 10 0.83 -1.34 1.86
N VAL A 11 0.80 -1.98 0.71
CA VAL A 11 1.65 -1.62 -0.45
C VAL A 11 1.42 -0.15 -0.83
N VAL A 12 0.16 0.26 -0.98
CA VAL A 12 -0.23 1.68 -0.99
C VAL A 12 -0.44 2.11 0.46
N PRO A 13 0.42 2.96 1.04
CA PRO A 13 0.34 3.30 2.45
C PRO A 13 -1.00 3.91 2.85
N ALA A 14 -1.54 3.49 3.99
CA ALA A 14 -2.75 4.09 4.56
C ALA A 14 -2.63 5.61 4.78
N HIS A 15 -1.41 6.11 4.98
CA HIS A 15 -1.12 7.53 5.03
C HIS A 15 -1.35 8.21 3.67
N ALA A 16 -0.94 7.59 2.57
CA ALA A 16 -1.04 8.18 1.23
C ALA A 16 -2.51 8.47 0.86
N PHE A 17 -3.37 7.45 0.88
CA PHE A 17 -4.79 7.67 0.60
C PHE A 17 -5.53 8.37 1.74
N GLY A 18 -5.07 8.23 2.99
CA GLY A 18 -5.64 8.88 4.16
C GLY A 18 -5.67 10.40 4.03
N GLN A 19 -4.64 11.00 3.43
CA GLN A 19 -4.57 12.45 3.22
C GLN A 19 -5.71 13.00 2.33
N SER A 20 -6.36 12.16 1.53
CA SER A 20 -7.52 12.58 0.73
C SER A 20 -8.81 12.77 1.55
N PHE A 21 -8.85 12.30 2.80
CA PHE A 21 -10.02 12.35 3.67
C PHE A 21 -9.97 13.53 4.65
N PRO A 22 -11.05 14.34 4.75
CA PRO A 22 -11.13 15.43 5.72
C PRO A 22 -10.91 14.96 7.17
N GLU A 23 -11.47 13.82 7.54
CA GLU A 23 -11.34 13.24 8.90
C GLU A 23 -9.90 12.93 9.29
N TRP A 24 -9.08 12.60 8.28
CA TRP A 24 -7.64 12.42 8.50
C TRP A 24 -6.92 13.74 8.72
N ARG A 25 -7.23 14.77 7.91
CA ARG A 25 -6.50 16.04 7.93
C ARG A 25 -6.92 16.95 9.08
N VAL A 26 -8.23 17.11 9.28
CA VAL A 26 -8.78 18.08 10.23
C VAL A 26 -9.55 17.43 11.39
N GLY A 27 -9.92 16.16 11.28
CA GLY A 27 -10.70 15.45 12.28
C GLY A 27 -12.21 15.51 11.99
N HIS A 28 -13.00 15.09 12.98
CA HIS A 28 -14.46 15.04 12.89
C HIS A 28 -15.08 15.27 14.27
N THR A 29 -16.29 15.77 14.37
CA THR A 29 -16.99 16.03 15.64
C THR A 29 -17.12 14.79 16.53
N ARG A 30 -17.24 13.60 15.94
CA ARG A 30 -17.28 12.32 16.65
C ARG A 30 -15.91 11.81 17.10
N CYS A 31 -14.80 12.44 16.68
CA CYS A 31 -13.43 12.06 17.01
C CYS A 31 -12.97 12.76 18.29
N ILE A 32 -13.60 12.37 19.41
CA ILE A 32 -13.32 12.88 20.74
C ILE A 32 -12.94 11.70 21.65
N THR A 33 -11.91 11.85 22.46
CA THR A 33 -11.49 10.87 23.47
C THR A 33 -12.47 10.90 24.66
N LYS A 34 -12.40 9.90 25.53
CA LYS A 34 -13.18 9.87 26.79
C LYS A 34 -12.93 11.10 27.68
N LYS A 35 -11.76 11.75 27.52
CA LYS A 35 -11.37 12.98 28.25
C LYS A 35 -11.75 14.28 27.51
N GLY A 36 -12.60 14.22 26.48
CA GLY A 36 -13.04 15.40 25.71
C GLY A 36 -12.02 15.93 24.69
N LYS A 37 -10.82 15.33 24.58
CA LYS A 37 -9.79 15.80 23.63
C LYS A 37 -10.12 15.37 22.20
N LYS A 38 -10.17 16.32 21.25
CA LYS A 38 -10.32 16.07 19.81
C LYS A 38 -9.08 15.39 19.24
N TYR A 39 -9.28 14.48 18.28
CA TYR A 39 -8.19 13.84 17.54
C TYR A 39 -8.52 13.72 16.05
N LYS A 40 -7.49 13.51 15.24
CA LYS A 40 -7.53 13.36 13.79
C LYS A 40 -6.64 12.20 13.35
N GLY A 41 -6.41 12.07 12.04
CA GLY A 41 -5.54 11.05 11.46
C GLY A 41 -6.24 9.70 11.30
N ARG A 42 -5.43 8.63 11.19
CA ARG A 42 -5.90 7.27 10.94
C ARG A 42 -7.08 6.86 11.83
N ARG A 43 -6.94 7.04 13.13
CA ARG A 43 -7.97 6.64 14.10
C ARG A 43 -9.30 7.36 13.91
N CYS A 44 -9.27 8.63 13.49
CA CYS A 44 -10.49 9.38 13.23
C CYS A 44 -11.16 8.90 11.93
N ALA A 45 -10.41 8.84 10.84
CA ALA A 45 -10.91 8.35 9.55
C ALA A 45 -11.49 6.93 9.68
N GLU A 46 -10.77 6.01 10.34
CA GLU A 46 -11.24 4.65 10.62
C GLU A 46 -12.53 4.63 11.45
N LYS A 47 -12.68 5.54 12.42
CA LYS A 47 -13.87 5.59 13.27
C LYS A 47 -15.12 6.02 12.51
N VAL A 48 -15.02 6.98 11.60
CA VAL A 48 -16.19 7.67 11.08
C VAL A 48 -16.41 7.58 9.57
N ASN A 49 -15.39 7.20 8.81
CA ASN A 49 -15.46 7.16 7.35
C ASN A 49 -15.46 5.72 6.82
N GLN A 50 -16.58 5.31 6.22
CA GLN A 50 -16.76 3.93 5.77
C GLN A 50 -15.89 3.59 4.55
N GLN A 51 -15.67 4.54 3.64
CA GLN A 51 -14.80 4.32 2.49
C GLN A 51 -13.35 4.13 2.93
N TYR A 52 -12.88 4.95 3.89
CA TYR A 52 -11.54 4.77 4.46
C TYR A 52 -11.37 3.38 5.10
N LYS A 53 -12.38 2.90 5.83
CA LYS A 53 -12.35 1.54 6.40
C LYS A 53 -12.19 0.46 5.33
N ARG A 54 -12.93 0.57 4.23
CA ARG A 54 -12.83 -0.37 3.10
C ARG A 54 -11.43 -0.33 2.49
N MET A 55 -10.90 0.86 2.20
CA MET A 55 -9.57 1.02 1.61
C MET A 55 -8.45 0.44 2.46
N GLN A 56 -8.48 0.64 3.78
CA GLN A 56 -7.44 0.09 4.65
C GLN A 56 -7.59 -1.42 4.91
N ALA A 57 -8.76 -1.99 4.66
CA ALA A 57 -9.02 -3.42 4.80
C ALA A 57 -8.95 -4.18 3.46
N ASP A 58 -8.70 -3.47 2.35
CA ASP A 58 -8.65 -4.07 1.02
C ASP A 58 -7.52 -5.09 0.91
N MET A 59 -7.89 -6.36 0.72
CA MET A 59 -6.95 -7.48 0.72
C MET A 59 -5.98 -7.43 -0.47
N TYR A 60 -6.35 -6.80 -1.58
CA TYR A 60 -5.44 -6.60 -2.71
C TYR A 60 -4.28 -5.68 -2.38
N ASN A 61 -4.43 -4.80 -1.39
CA ASN A 61 -3.39 -3.89 -0.91
C ASN A 61 -2.61 -4.43 0.31
N LEU A 62 -2.93 -5.63 0.81
CA LEU A 62 -2.33 -6.19 2.01
C LEU A 62 -1.41 -7.36 1.67
N TYR A 63 -0.12 -7.24 2.03
CA TYR A 63 0.89 -8.28 1.81
C TYR A 63 1.61 -8.63 3.11
N PRO A 64 2.00 -9.90 3.30
CA PRO A 64 2.84 -10.26 4.43
C PRO A 64 4.24 -9.70 4.25
N ALA A 65 4.75 -9.01 5.25
CA ALA A 65 6.09 -8.43 5.24
C ALA A 65 6.80 -8.65 6.57
N ILE A 66 8.14 -8.71 6.54
CA ILE A 66 8.94 -8.72 7.75
C ILE A 66 8.69 -7.42 8.51
N GLY A 67 8.30 -7.52 9.79
CA GLY A 67 7.87 -6.36 10.56
C GLY A 67 8.92 -5.26 10.70
N GLU A 68 10.22 -5.57 10.69
CA GLU A 68 11.27 -4.56 10.68
C GLU A 68 11.29 -3.77 9.38
N VAL A 69 11.25 -4.46 8.24
CA VAL A 69 11.21 -3.83 6.92
C VAL A 69 9.94 -2.97 6.79
N ASN A 70 8.77 -3.52 7.15
CA ASN A 70 7.52 -2.78 7.19
C ASN A 70 7.64 -1.50 8.04
N GLY A 71 8.20 -1.62 9.24
CA GLY A 71 8.39 -0.46 10.13
C GLY A 71 9.35 0.60 9.60
N ARG A 72 10.43 0.19 8.97
CA ARG A 72 11.43 1.09 8.36
C ARG A 72 10.89 1.76 7.09
N ARG A 73 10.13 0.99 6.29
CA ARG A 73 9.45 1.51 5.11
C ARG A 73 8.47 2.63 5.45
N SER A 74 7.72 2.51 6.56
CA SER A 74 6.75 3.53 6.97
C SER A 74 5.78 3.90 5.83
N ASN A 75 5.71 5.16 5.42
CA ASN A 75 4.90 5.66 4.29
C ASN A 75 5.76 6.13 3.11
N TYR A 76 6.97 5.62 2.98
CA TYR A 76 7.91 6.07 1.95
C TYR A 76 7.43 5.63 0.56
N SER A 77 7.71 6.50 -0.42
CA SER A 77 7.34 6.27 -1.82
C SER A 77 8.28 5.26 -2.47
N MET A 78 7.74 4.46 -3.39
CA MET A 78 8.52 3.58 -4.26
C MET A 78 9.44 4.39 -5.18
N ALA A 79 10.65 3.90 -5.40
CA ALA A 79 11.66 4.53 -6.25
C ALA A 79 12.71 3.51 -6.70
N ILE A 80 13.57 3.90 -7.63
CA ILE A 80 14.88 3.31 -7.85
C ILE A 80 15.89 4.12 -7.04
N ILE A 81 16.83 3.45 -6.37
CA ILE A 81 17.84 4.03 -5.49
C ILE A 81 19.21 3.59 -5.99
N GLU A 82 20.04 4.54 -6.38
CA GLU A 82 21.41 4.24 -6.81
C GLU A 82 22.25 3.70 -5.67
N GLY A 83 22.98 2.65 -5.96
CA GLY A 83 23.88 1.95 -5.03
C GLY A 83 23.13 1.06 -4.06
N GLU A 84 23.56 -0.19 -4.00
CA GLU A 84 22.93 -1.20 -3.15
C GLU A 84 23.58 -1.28 -1.78
N LYS A 85 22.96 -0.66 -0.80
CA LYS A 85 23.35 -0.80 0.58
C LYS A 85 22.48 -1.86 1.25
N ARG A 86 22.99 -3.08 1.36
CA ARG A 86 22.32 -4.24 1.96
C ARG A 86 22.12 -4.10 3.48
N GLU A 87 21.26 -3.16 3.91
CA GLU A 87 20.99 -2.91 5.33
C GLU A 87 20.17 -4.01 6.02
N PHE A 88 19.45 -4.83 5.22
CA PHE A 88 18.55 -5.88 5.70
C PHE A 88 19.05 -7.30 5.39
N GLY A 89 20.38 -7.48 5.34
CA GLY A 89 21.00 -8.78 5.10
C GLY A 89 20.62 -9.36 3.73
N ARG A 90 19.95 -10.51 3.73
CA ARG A 90 19.51 -11.16 2.48
C ARG A 90 18.26 -10.55 1.84
N CYS A 91 17.56 -9.69 2.57
CA CYS A 91 16.40 -9.00 1.99
C CYS A 91 16.88 -7.92 1.04
N ASP A 92 16.56 -8.09 -0.22
CA ASP A 92 16.83 -7.14 -1.30
C ASP A 92 15.82 -5.99 -1.22
N VAL A 93 16.15 -5.01 -0.40
CA VAL A 93 15.34 -3.81 -0.18
C VAL A 93 16.25 -2.68 0.28
N GLU A 94 16.16 -1.53 -0.36
CA GLU A 94 16.90 -0.31 -0.03
C GLU A 94 15.96 0.77 0.47
N ILE A 95 16.38 1.48 1.52
CA ILE A 95 15.63 2.62 2.07
C ILE A 95 16.56 3.81 2.21
N LYS A 96 16.29 4.88 1.44
CA LYS A 96 17.10 6.11 1.45
C LYS A 96 16.22 7.32 1.17
N ASN A 97 16.45 8.42 1.88
CA ASN A 97 15.78 9.70 1.63
C ASN A 97 14.24 9.62 1.53
N LYS A 98 13.61 8.87 2.44
CA LYS A 98 12.15 8.62 2.45
C LYS A 98 11.62 7.96 1.17
N LYS A 99 12.44 7.12 0.56
CA LYS A 99 12.12 6.26 -0.57
C LYS A 99 12.47 4.82 -0.24
N ILE A 100 11.80 3.90 -0.90
CA ILE A 100 12.09 2.47 -0.82
C ILE A 100 12.20 1.90 -2.23
N GLU A 101 13.20 1.08 -2.44
CA GLU A 101 13.34 0.23 -3.60
C GLU A 101 13.11 -1.22 -3.19
N PRO A 102 12.11 -1.90 -3.75
CA PRO A 102 11.90 -3.32 -3.55
C PRO A 102 12.74 -4.14 -4.55
N ARG A 103 12.98 -5.41 -4.22
CA ARG A 103 13.59 -6.36 -5.15
C ARG A 103 12.86 -6.36 -6.49
N GLU A 104 13.59 -6.63 -7.56
CA GLU A 104 13.07 -6.62 -8.94
C GLU A 104 11.84 -7.50 -9.14
N SER A 105 11.89 -8.73 -8.64
CA SER A 105 10.87 -9.77 -8.85
C SER A 105 9.50 -9.53 -8.20
N ILE A 106 9.25 -8.34 -7.62
CA ILE A 106 7.95 -7.94 -7.08
C ILE A 106 7.55 -6.53 -7.51
N ARG A 107 8.31 -5.91 -8.40
CA ARG A 107 8.05 -4.52 -8.82
C ARG A 107 6.75 -4.40 -9.61
N GLY A 108 6.48 -5.36 -10.50
CA GLY A 108 5.23 -5.42 -11.25
C GLY A 108 4.02 -5.63 -10.36
N GLU A 109 4.12 -6.56 -9.42
CA GLU A 109 3.08 -6.82 -8.41
C GLU A 109 2.76 -5.57 -7.57
N ILE A 110 3.79 -4.83 -7.15
CA ILE A 110 3.61 -3.54 -6.46
C ILE A 110 2.93 -2.52 -7.37
N ALA A 111 3.38 -2.41 -8.63
CA ALA A 111 2.80 -1.47 -9.60
C ALA A 111 1.31 -1.77 -9.83
N ARG A 112 0.95 -3.04 -10.05
CA ARG A 112 -0.44 -3.48 -10.23
C ARG A 112 -1.30 -3.23 -9.00
N THR A 113 -0.73 -3.35 -7.80
CA THR A 113 -1.43 -2.99 -6.56
C THR A 113 -1.77 -1.49 -6.52
N TYR A 114 -0.84 -0.61 -6.91
CA TYR A 114 -1.11 0.82 -7.03
C TYR A 114 -2.17 1.11 -8.09
N MET A 115 -2.08 0.49 -9.27
CA MET A 115 -3.04 0.65 -10.37
C MET A 115 -4.44 0.19 -9.97
N TYR A 116 -4.55 -0.96 -9.30
CA TYR A 116 -5.82 -1.45 -8.76
C TYR A 116 -6.42 -0.45 -7.77
N MET A 117 -5.67 -0.01 -6.78
CA MET A 117 -6.17 0.92 -5.77
C MET A 117 -6.60 2.26 -6.40
N ASP A 118 -5.85 2.76 -7.39
CA ASP A 118 -6.17 3.99 -8.12
C ASP A 118 -7.47 3.87 -8.93
N SER A 119 -7.71 2.69 -9.54
CA SER A 119 -8.90 2.42 -10.35
C SER A 119 -10.16 2.22 -9.52
N VAL A 120 -10.05 1.48 -8.40
CA VAL A 120 -11.21 1.14 -7.55
C VAL A 120 -11.58 2.30 -6.60
N TYR A 121 -10.61 3.14 -6.27
CA TYR A 121 -10.80 4.29 -5.39
C TYR A 121 -10.40 5.61 -6.10
N PRO A 122 -11.17 6.04 -7.11
CA PRO A 122 -10.85 7.24 -7.88
C PRO A 122 -10.81 8.49 -6.99
N ASP A 123 -10.11 9.52 -7.45
CA ASP A 123 -9.98 10.83 -6.79
C ASP A 123 -9.29 10.82 -5.42
N ARG A 124 -8.57 9.73 -5.08
CA ARG A 124 -7.78 9.63 -3.83
C ARG A 124 -6.32 10.01 -3.99
N GLY A 125 -5.86 10.31 -5.22
CA GLY A 125 -4.48 10.71 -5.50
C GLY A 125 -3.46 9.62 -5.17
N ILE A 126 -3.81 8.36 -5.42
CA ILE A 126 -2.99 7.18 -5.10
C ILE A 126 -1.73 7.16 -5.94
N ILE A 127 -1.86 7.41 -7.25
CA ILE A 127 -0.73 7.51 -8.16
C ILE A 127 -0.49 8.97 -8.55
N SER A 128 0.63 9.53 -8.12
CA SER A 128 1.05 10.85 -8.55
C SER A 128 1.56 10.83 -10.01
N LYS A 129 1.48 11.96 -10.71
CA LYS A 129 2.06 12.10 -12.07
C LYS A 129 3.53 11.67 -12.13
N LYS A 130 4.30 11.95 -11.08
CA LYS A 130 5.71 11.57 -10.97
C LYS A 130 5.93 10.07 -10.92
N ASN A 131 5.07 9.37 -10.16
CA ASN A 131 5.23 7.92 -9.95
C ASN A 131 4.60 7.09 -11.07
N ARG A 132 3.72 7.66 -11.90
CA ARG A 132 3.04 6.95 -12.98
C ARG A 132 4.04 6.23 -13.89
N LYS A 133 5.02 6.97 -14.41
CA LYS A 133 6.04 6.41 -15.34
C LYS A 133 6.84 5.26 -14.72
N LEU A 134 7.18 5.35 -13.44
CA LEU A 134 7.91 4.28 -12.74
C LEU A 134 7.04 3.02 -12.62
N LEU A 135 5.79 3.18 -12.20
CA LEU A 135 4.86 2.05 -12.03
C LEU A 135 4.52 1.41 -13.38
N ASP A 136 4.34 2.20 -14.43
CA ASP A 136 4.12 1.68 -15.78
C ASP A 136 5.33 0.84 -16.27
N ALA A 137 6.55 1.33 -16.05
CA ALA A 137 7.77 0.59 -16.38
C ALA A 137 7.90 -0.71 -15.58
N TRP A 138 7.61 -0.69 -14.29
CA TRP A 138 7.65 -1.87 -13.45
C TRP A 138 6.60 -2.92 -13.85
N ASN A 139 5.38 -2.48 -14.19
CA ASN A 139 4.34 -3.37 -14.68
C ASN A 139 4.71 -4.06 -16.00
N GLN A 140 5.49 -3.38 -16.86
CA GLN A 140 5.97 -3.95 -18.12
C GLN A 140 7.14 -4.91 -17.94
N SER A 141 8.06 -4.61 -17.01
CA SER A 141 9.28 -5.41 -16.78
C SER A 141 9.03 -6.67 -15.96
N ASP A 142 7.97 -6.70 -15.18
CA ASP A 142 7.60 -7.79 -14.28
C ASP A 142 6.11 -8.14 -14.51
N PRO A 143 5.81 -8.99 -15.54
CA PRO A 143 4.44 -9.32 -15.92
C PRO A 143 3.71 -10.16 -14.86
N VAL A 144 2.39 -10.26 -15.00
CA VAL A 144 1.54 -11.06 -14.10
C VAL A 144 1.99 -12.52 -14.10
N ASP A 145 2.14 -13.08 -12.92
CA ASP A 145 2.51 -14.47 -12.73
C ASP A 145 1.31 -15.33 -12.24
N GLU A 146 1.52 -16.65 -12.20
CA GLU A 146 0.48 -17.60 -11.77
C GLU A 146 0.06 -17.37 -10.31
N TRP A 147 1.01 -16.98 -9.43
CA TRP A 147 0.70 -16.74 -8.03
C TRP A 147 -0.23 -15.52 -7.85
N GLU A 148 -0.01 -14.45 -8.60
CA GLU A 148 -0.89 -13.28 -8.60
C GLU A 148 -2.31 -13.66 -9.06
N CYS A 149 -2.43 -14.48 -10.11
CA CYS A 149 -3.71 -14.98 -10.61
C CYS A 149 -4.46 -15.80 -9.56
N VAL A 150 -3.77 -16.73 -8.91
CA VAL A 150 -4.34 -17.56 -7.84
C VAL A 150 -4.76 -16.70 -6.65
N ARG A 151 -3.89 -15.76 -6.25
CA ARG A 151 -4.16 -14.83 -5.15
C ARG A 151 -5.37 -13.95 -5.46
N ALA A 152 -5.44 -13.37 -6.65
CA ALA A 152 -6.54 -12.52 -7.06
C ALA A 152 -7.89 -13.27 -7.03
N LYS A 153 -7.96 -14.47 -7.57
CA LYS A 153 -9.16 -15.34 -7.52
C LYS A 153 -9.58 -15.68 -6.08
N ARG A 154 -8.63 -15.91 -5.19
CA ARG A 154 -8.93 -16.18 -3.76
C ARG A 154 -9.50 -14.96 -3.05
N ILE A 155 -8.92 -13.78 -3.29
CA ILE A 155 -9.40 -12.53 -2.69
C ILE A 155 -10.78 -12.19 -3.22
N GLU A 156 -11.03 -12.33 -4.53
CA GLU A 156 -12.34 -12.10 -5.14
C GLU A 156 -13.45 -12.90 -4.44
N ARG A 157 -13.20 -14.19 -4.13
CA ARG A 157 -14.17 -15.05 -3.42
C ARG A 157 -14.47 -14.56 -1.99
N ILE A 158 -13.49 -13.94 -1.32
CA ILE A 158 -13.62 -13.49 0.08
C ILE A 158 -14.16 -12.07 0.15
N GLN A 159 -13.62 -11.17 -0.68
CA GLN A 159 -13.90 -9.74 -0.62
C GLN A 159 -15.07 -9.32 -1.51
N GLY A 160 -15.39 -10.13 -2.54
CA GLY A 160 -16.55 -9.94 -3.40
C GLY A 160 -16.34 -8.97 -4.56
N ASN A 161 -15.12 -8.49 -4.77
CA ASN A 161 -14.78 -7.64 -5.92
C ASN A 161 -13.56 -8.17 -6.69
N ARG A 162 -13.54 -7.96 -7.99
CA ARG A 162 -12.53 -8.44 -8.90
C ARG A 162 -11.39 -7.42 -9.10
N ASN A 163 -10.17 -7.90 -9.18
CA ASN A 163 -9.01 -7.10 -9.57
C ASN A 163 -8.79 -7.19 -11.08
N GLU A 164 -9.41 -6.28 -11.83
CA GLU A 164 -9.31 -6.28 -13.29
C GLU A 164 -7.88 -5.98 -13.79
N VAL A 165 -7.05 -5.31 -12.99
CA VAL A 165 -5.66 -5.01 -13.38
C VAL A 165 -4.82 -6.29 -13.52
N VAL A 166 -5.03 -7.25 -12.62
CA VAL A 166 -4.34 -8.56 -12.66
C VAL A 166 -5.10 -9.54 -13.54
N MET A 167 -6.43 -9.62 -13.38
CA MET A 167 -7.25 -10.70 -13.96
C MET A 167 -7.39 -10.66 -15.49
N ARG A 168 -7.12 -9.52 -16.13
CA ARG A 168 -7.08 -9.43 -17.60
C ARG A 168 -5.94 -10.23 -18.23
N ASP A 169 -4.85 -10.46 -17.47
CA ASP A 169 -3.64 -11.14 -17.95
C ASP A 169 -3.55 -12.58 -17.39
N CYS A 170 -4.58 -13.01 -16.68
CA CYS A 170 -4.76 -14.38 -16.18
C CYS A 170 -5.60 -15.23 -17.13
#